data_ed73ba3f59ed1716980023326ba29bc7
#
_entry.id   ed73ba3f59ed1716980023326ba29bc7
#
_cell.length_a   1.000
_cell.length_b   1.000
_cell.length_c   1.000
_cell.angle_alpha   90.00
_cell.angle_beta   90.00
_cell.angle_gamma   90.00
#
_symmetry.space_group_name_H-M   'P 1'
#
loop_
_entity.id
_entity.type
_entity.pdbx_description
1 polymer ?
#
loop_
_entity_poly.entity_id
_entity_poly.type
_entity_poly.pdbx_seq_one_letter_code
_entity_poly.pdbx_strand_id
1 'polypeptide(L)'
;MKPTDLILSGATVVTANETWDVFDTGTVVIRGDNIVEVGSANEINNQYENALTIDCSGKTIIPGLINAHTHAAMTLLRGLADDRRLDVWLLGYMMPVEKEFVTSEFCRIGTQLACAEMIRSGVTCFADMYYFEHDVAQAVADVGMRALCSQSVLKFPTPDAPSLEDGLLRARKFIEHWHGHSLILPSVGPHAPYTSTREMLKACTSLALEYDVPIHIHIAETAKEVEENRSEHSMPVVPWVKKQGLFDAKVLAAHCVHLDSGEISTLQHYRAGVAHCPTSNLKLASGIAPITEMLDIGLNVGIGTDGPASNNDLDMFEETRLAALLAKGATSDPTVVPARQAFAMATIMGARALHMSDITGSIEVGKRADLVVLDLDVLHNTPTFQRDQDSIYSQIVYVSKSSDVSDVMVNGEWLMQNRQLLTVDEDQLTASATDYAIKIDDFLIEREQSLLSKLVAIGGMERQESFEIQAKARITDPQKVIDVLQQYPFNIIRHVRYQQYDTYFLFGESEDYRLRIREDDLVDADGKVENVRYRLTLLGPAKEKEFSGSILLSRSRYLAPSPHTLRFYREYFVPVEEREVEKDRLRWQVSFSDVEFYVNLDRLNSPDLGTFVEVKSRTWSQRD
;
A
#
# COMPACT_ATOMS: atom_id res chain seq x y z
N MET A 1 -3.55 -46.96 -1.03
CA MET A 1 -3.78 -47.19 -2.47
C MET A 1 -2.75 -46.38 -3.21
N LYS A 2 -2.21 -46.85 -4.34
CA LYS A 2 -1.44 -45.94 -5.23
C LYS A 2 -2.42 -44.89 -5.71
N PRO A 3 -2.03 -43.60 -5.75
CA PRO A 3 -2.90 -42.56 -6.30
C PRO A 3 -3.25 -42.93 -7.75
N THR A 4 -4.53 -42.78 -8.10
CA THR A 4 -5.00 -42.97 -9.47
C THR A 4 -4.48 -41.81 -10.28
N ASP A 5 -3.85 -42.08 -11.44
CA ASP A 5 -3.41 -41.02 -12.33
C ASP A 5 -4.64 -40.29 -12.91
N LEU A 6 -4.54 -38.97 -13.01
CA LEU A 6 -5.52 -38.11 -13.65
C LEU A 6 -4.94 -37.62 -14.99
N ILE A 7 -5.70 -37.76 -16.04
CA ILE A 7 -5.33 -37.34 -17.40
C ILE A 7 -6.27 -36.23 -17.86
N LEU A 8 -5.72 -35.06 -18.18
CA LEU A 8 -6.42 -34.01 -18.91
C LEU A 8 -6.03 -34.12 -20.39
N SER A 9 -6.97 -34.52 -21.26
CA SER A 9 -6.63 -34.90 -22.63
C SER A 9 -7.43 -34.13 -23.68
N GLY A 10 -6.83 -33.91 -24.84
CA GLY A 10 -7.47 -33.33 -26.02
C GLY A 10 -7.45 -31.78 -26.08
N ALA A 11 -6.87 -31.12 -25.08
CA ALA A 11 -6.78 -29.66 -25.05
C ALA A 11 -5.63 -29.12 -25.91
N THR A 12 -5.70 -27.84 -26.26
CA THR A 12 -4.46 -27.08 -26.56
C THR A 12 -3.71 -26.85 -25.25
N VAL A 13 -2.48 -27.37 -25.12
CA VAL A 13 -1.65 -27.22 -23.93
C VAL A 13 -0.54 -26.21 -24.18
N VAL A 14 -0.55 -25.08 -23.46
CA VAL A 14 0.47 -24.02 -23.51
C VAL A 14 1.34 -24.16 -22.28
N THR A 15 2.59 -24.59 -22.46
CA THR A 15 3.41 -25.04 -21.33
C THR A 15 4.10 -23.93 -20.56
N ALA A 16 4.45 -22.81 -21.18
CA ALA A 16 5.34 -21.78 -20.65
C ALA A 16 6.70 -22.34 -20.15
N ASN A 17 7.14 -23.49 -20.69
CA ASN A 17 8.46 -24.07 -20.41
C ASN A 17 9.58 -23.30 -21.15
N GLU A 18 10.81 -23.71 -20.99
CA GLU A 18 11.98 -23.04 -21.62
C GLU A 18 11.91 -23.02 -23.14
N THR A 19 11.30 -24.05 -23.79
CA THR A 19 11.15 -24.19 -25.23
C THR A 19 9.86 -23.58 -25.77
N TRP A 20 8.96 -23.13 -24.88
CA TRP A 20 7.66 -22.57 -25.25
C TRP A 20 6.77 -23.53 -26.04
N ASP A 21 6.81 -24.81 -25.66
CA ASP A 21 6.05 -25.84 -26.34
C ASP A 21 4.55 -25.59 -26.24
N VAL A 22 3.87 -25.74 -27.39
CA VAL A 22 2.41 -25.70 -27.50
C VAL A 22 1.96 -26.98 -28.19
N PHE A 23 1.07 -27.74 -27.57
CA PHE A 23 0.47 -28.97 -28.11
C PHE A 23 -0.98 -28.71 -28.49
N ASP A 24 -1.31 -28.65 -29.80
CA ASP A 24 -2.67 -28.38 -30.29
C ASP A 24 -3.69 -29.43 -29.84
N THR A 25 -3.26 -30.66 -29.67
CA THR A 25 -4.02 -31.77 -29.10
C THR A 25 -3.12 -32.43 -28.06
N GLY A 26 -3.02 -31.80 -26.93
CA GLY A 26 -2.11 -32.17 -25.85
C GLY A 26 -2.80 -32.95 -24.73
N THR A 27 -1.96 -33.51 -23.87
CA THR A 27 -2.36 -34.25 -22.67
C THR A 27 -1.40 -33.86 -21.53
N VAL A 28 -1.96 -33.65 -20.34
CA VAL A 28 -1.24 -33.51 -19.09
C VAL A 28 -1.61 -34.66 -18.17
N VAL A 29 -0.63 -35.39 -17.67
CA VAL A 29 -0.81 -36.49 -16.71
C VAL A 29 -0.36 -36.04 -15.33
N ILE A 30 -1.24 -36.22 -14.36
CA ILE A 30 -1.07 -35.80 -12.98
C ILE A 30 -1.11 -37.03 -12.07
N ARG A 31 -0.14 -37.14 -11.17
CA ARG A 31 -0.08 -38.16 -10.12
C ARG A 31 0.05 -37.51 -8.75
N GLY A 32 -1.04 -37.59 -7.98
CA GLY A 32 -1.12 -36.84 -6.73
C GLY A 32 -1.06 -35.35 -7.01
N ASP A 33 -0.04 -34.69 -6.50
CA ASP A 33 0.15 -33.24 -6.63
C ASP A 33 1.10 -32.82 -7.78
N ASN A 34 1.69 -33.78 -8.52
CA ASN A 34 2.73 -33.48 -9.50
C ASN A 34 2.32 -33.81 -10.93
N ILE A 35 2.82 -33.02 -11.86
CA ILE A 35 2.80 -33.33 -13.29
C ILE A 35 3.85 -34.42 -13.55
N VAL A 36 3.44 -35.55 -14.13
CA VAL A 36 4.33 -36.67 -14.43
C VAL A 36 4.62 -36.83 -15.91
N GLU A 37 3.74 -36.31 -16.77
CA GLU A 37 3.95 -36.30 -18.23
C GLU A 37 3.17 -35.16 -18.87
N VAL A 38 3.69 -34.58 -19.93
CA VAL A 38 3.03 -33.61 -20.82
C VAL A 38 3.49 -33.79 -22.24
N GLY A 39 2.59 -33.75 -23.21
CA GLY A 39 2.93 -33.91 -24.61
C GLY A 39 1.69 -34.13 -25.50
N SER A 40 1.91 -34.71 -26.69
CA SER A 40 0.85 -35.03 -27.65
C SER A 40 -0.08 -36.14 -27.12
N ALA A 41 -1.37 -35.94 -27.23
CA ALA A 41 -2.38 -36.94 -26.80
C ALA A 41 -2.21 -38.30 -27.49
N ASN A 42 -1.77 -38.33 -28.76
CA ASN A 42 -1.55 -39.55 -29.48
C ASN A 42 -0.41 -40.42 -28.93
N GLU A 43 0.56 -39.80 -28.30
CA GLU A 43 1.73 -40.48 -27.72
C GLU A 43 1.46 -40.95 -26.29
N ILE A 44 0.71 -40.18 -25.50
CA ILE A 44 0.55 -40.40 -24.06
C ILE A 44 -0.65 -41.27 -23.71
N ASN A 45 -1.81 -41.05 -24.32
CA ASN A 45 -3.08 -41.66 -23.90
C ASN A 45 -3.09 -43.21 -23.85
N ASN A 46 -2.22 -43.84 -24.62
CA ASN A 46 -2.13 -45.31 -24.65
C ASN A 46 -1.25 -45.91 -23.54
N GLN A 47 -0.62 -45.10 -22.71
CA GLN A 47 0.35 -45.56 -21.71
C GLN A 47 -0.28 -45.77 -20.31
N TYR A 48 -1.52 -45.25 -20.09
CA TYR A 48 -2.16 -45.14 -18.76
C TYR A 48 -3.53 -45.85 -18.73
N GLU A 49 -3.53 -47.19 -18.67
CA GLU A 49 -4.74 -48.04 -18.79
C GLU A 49 -5.78 -47.85 -17.65
N ASN A 50 -5.39 -47.34 -16.47
CA ASN A 50 -6.26 -47.22 -15.30
C ASN A 50 -6.40 -45.78 -14.79
N ALA A 51 -6.07 -44.77 -15.58
CA ALA A 51 -6.17 -43.38 -15.22
C ALA A 51 -7.62 -42.86 -15.35
N LEU A 52 -7.97 -41.90 -14.49
CA LEU A 52 -9.17 -41.10 -14.67
C LEU A 52 -8.92 -40.09 -15.79
N THR A 53 -9.60 -40.19 -16.91
CA THR A 53 -9.42 -39.25 -18.02
C THR A 53 -10.56 -38.24 -18.07
N ILE A 54 -10.19 -36.96 -18.13
CA ILE A 54 -11.10 -35.85 -18.38
C ILE A 54 -10.87 -35.36 -19.81
N ASP A 55 -11.94 -35.35 -20.61
CA ASP A 55 -11.92 -34.80 -21.96
C ASP A 55 -11.93 -33.27 -21.90
N CYS A 56 -10.83 -32.66 -22.35
CA CYS A 56 -10.65 -31.20 -22.45
C CYS A 56 -10.64 -30.74 -23.93
N SER A 57 -11.23 -31.51 -24.85
CA SER A 57 -11.32 -31.16 -26.26
C SER A 57 -11.99 -29.80 -26.47
N GLY A 58 -11.37 -28.93 -27.29
CA GLY A 58 -11.83 -27.57 -27.52
C GLY A 58 -11.47 -26.56 -26.41
N LYS A 59 -10.81 -27.01 -25.35
CA LYS A 59 -10.31 -26.16 -24.27
C LYS A 59 -8.81 -25.85 -24.45
N THR A 60 -8.33 -24.86 -23.71
CA THR A 60 -6.90 -24.54 -23.60
C THR A 60 -6.45 -24.71 -22.16
N ILE A 61 -5.38 -25.47 -21.93
CA ILE A 61 -4.77 -25.62 -20.61
C ILE A 61 -3.51 -24.76 -20.56
N ILE A 62 -3.45 -23.90 -19.56
CA ILE A 62 -2.30 -23.03 -19.29
C ILE A 62 -1.77 -23.27 -17.87
N PRO A 63 -0.52 -22.89 -17.54
CA PRO A 63 -0.09 -22.80 -16.16
C PRO A 63 -0.99 -21.84 -15.39
N GLY A 64 -1.20 -22.08 -14.10
CA GLY A 64 -1.91 -21.15 -13.28
C GLY A 64 -1.25 -19.76 -13.30
N LEU A 65 -2.08 -18.73 -13.32
CA LEU A 65 -1.61 -17.34 -13.26
C LEU A 65 -1.04 -17.04 -11.87
N ILE A 66 -0.03 -16.19 -11.83
CA ILE A 66 0.69 -15.80 -10.63
C ILE A 66 0.49 -14.32 -10.38
N ASN A 67 -0.17 -13.97 -9.29
CA ASN A 67 -0.28 -12.61 -8.80
C ASN A 67 0.93 -12.30 -7.91
N ALA A 68 1.92 -11.58 -8.46
CA ALA A 68 3.22 -11.40 -7.80
C ALA A 68 3.20 -10.42 -6.61
N HIS A 69 2.12 -9.71 -6.35
CA HIS A 69 1.96 -8.83 -5.20
C HIS A 69 0.49 -8.47 -4.98
N THR A 70 0.03 -8.67 -3.76
CA THR A 70 -1.28 -8.22 -3.30
C THR A 70 -1.31 -8.00 -1.78
N HIS A 71 -2.42 -7.44 -1.31
CA HIS A 71 -2.85 -7.34 0.09
C HIS A 71 -4.24 -7.98 0.18
N ALA A 72 -4.29 -9.30 0.21
CA ALA A 72 -5.50 -10.10 0.01
C ALA A 72 -6.65 -9.70 0.96
N ALA A 73 -6.35 -9.48 2.24
CA ALA A 73 -7.35 -9.10 3.23
C ALA A 73 -8.05 -7.76 2.94
N MET A 74 -7.42 -6.86 2.14
CA MET A 74 -7.99 -5.57 1.75
C MET A 74 -9.17 -5.68 0.76
N THR A 75 -9.59 -6.87 0.36
CA THR A 75 -10.87 -7.05 -0.36
C THR A 75 -12.06 -6.45 0.40
N LEU A 76 -12.00 -6.45 1.74
CA LEU A 76 -13.02 -5.82 2.58
C LEU A 76 -12.95 -4.27 2.61
N LEU A 77 -11.92 -3.69 1.99
CA LEU A 77 -11.71 -2.23 1.86
C LEU A 77 -11.83 -1.73 0.41
N ARG A 78 -12.29 -2.59 -0.49
CA ARG A 78 -12.46 -2.29 -1.92
C ARG A 78 -13.37 -1.09 -2.14
N GLY A 79 -12.90 -0.10 -2.91
CA GLY A 79 -13.68 1.09 -3.26
C GLY A 79 -13.88 2.10 -2.12
N LEU A 80 -13.21 1.91 -0.98
CA LEU A 80 -13.44 2.72 0.22
C LEU A 80 -13.09 4.21 0.05
N ALA A 81 -12.07 4.55 -0.73
CA ALA A 81 -11.58 5.93 -0.85
C ALA A 81 -10.95 6.19 -2.21
N ASP A 82 -11.66 5.86 -3.27
CA ASP A 82 -11.21 6.05 -4.65
C ASP A 82 -10.96 7.53 -5.00
N ASP A 83 -10.16 7.75 -6.05
CA ASP A 83 -9.82 9.06 -6.59
C ASP A 83 -9.18 10.02 -5.57
N ARG A 84 -8.40 9.47 -4.65
CA ARG A 84 -7.63 10.23 -3.65
C ARG A 84 -6.13 10.11 -3.93
N ARG A 85 -5.38 11.13 -3.55
CA ARG A 85 -3.93 11.05 -3.52
C ARG A 85 -3.48 9.97 -2.52
N LEU A 86 -2.37 9.30 -2.80
CA LEU A 86 -1.83 8.22 -1.95
C LEU A 86 -1.71 8.62 -0.47
N ASP A 87 -1.20 9.82 -0.17
CA ASP A 87 -1.04 10.29 1.21
C ASP A 87 -2.38 10.50 1.93
N VAL A 88 -3.39 11.05 1.24
CA VAL A 88 -4.75 11.22 1.77
C VAL A 88 -5.44 9.87 1.89
N TRP A 89 -5.33 9.02 0.87
CA TRP A 89 -5.88 7.67 0.85
C TRP A 89 -5.34 6.83 2.02
N LEU A 90 -4.02 6.75 2.15
CA LEU A 90 -3.37 5.93 3.18
C LEU A 90 -3.61 6.48 4.59
N LEU A 91 -3.24 7.74 4.84
CA LEU A 91 -3.24 8.32 6.19
C LEU A 91 -4.60 8.80 6.64
N GLY A 92 -5.44 9.24 5.69
CA GLY A 92 -6.78 9.76 5.98
C GLY A 92 -7.86 8.69 6.10
N TYR A 93 -7.73 7.59 5.37
CA TYR A 93 -8.76 6.56 5.27
C TYR A 93 -8.25 5.16 5.62
N MET A 94 -7.24 4.63 4.94
CA MET A 94 -6.81 3.24 5.13
C MET A 94 -6.30 2.98 6.54
N MET A 95 -5.25 3.65 6.99
CA MET A 95 -4.68 3.43 8.33
C MET A 95 -5.69 3.60 9.49
N PRO A 96 -6.60 4.62 9.49
CA PRO A 96 -7.63 4.72 10.53
C PRO A 96 -8.63 3.56 10.52
N VAL A 97 -9.03 3.08 9.33
CA VAL A 97 -9.93 1.93 9.20
C VAL A 97 -9.22 0.64 9.58
N GLU A 98 -7.97 0.45 9.13
CA GLU A 98 -7.16 -0.70 9.51
C GLU A 98 -6.96 -0.78 11.03
N LYS A 99 -6.67 0.34 11.67
CA LYS A 99 -6.50 0.39 13.13
C LYS A 99 -7.75 -0.03 13.90
N GLU A 100 -8.93 0.25 13.38
CA GLU A 100 -10.22 -0.06 14.03
C GLU A 100 -10.71 -1.46 13.71
N PHE A 101 -10.59 -1.90 12.45
CA PHE A 101 -11.27 -3.10 11.96
C PHE A 101 -10.36 -4.28 11.70
N VAL A 102 -9.04 -4.08 11.45
CA VAL A 102 -8.16 -5.19 11.09
C VAL A 102 -7.88 -6.06 12.31
N THR A 103 -8.39 -7.26 12.24
CA THR A 103 -8.27 -8.32 13.23
C THR A 103 -7.96 -9.64 12.52
N SER A 104 -7.65 -10.69 13.27
CA SER A 104 -7.51 -12.06 12.75
C SER A 104 -8.72 -12.48 11.90
N GLU A 105 -9.95 -12.22 12.38
CA GLU A 105 -11.18 -12.55 11.64
C GLU A 105 -11.34 -11.73 10.35
N PHE A 106 -11.06 -10.43 10.40
CA PHE A 106 -11.05 -9.57 9.21
C PHE A 106 -10.09 -10.11 8.15
N CYS A 107 -8.85 -10.42 8.54
CA CYS A 107 -7.84 -10.95 7.63
C CYS A 107 -8.27 -12.30 7.05
N ARG A 108 -8.82 -13.20 7.87
CA ARG A 108 -9.32 -14.50 7.41
C ARG A 108 -10.43 -14.36 6.37
N ILE A 109 -11.46 -13.57 6.65
CA ILE A 109 -12.62 -13.39 5.74
C ILE A 109 -12.20 -12.69 4.45
N GLY A 110 -11.43 -11.59 4.57
CA GLY A 110 -10.95 -10.84 3.40
C GLY A 110 -10.06 -11.69 2.51
N THR A 111 -9.18 -12.51 3.10
CA THR A 111 -8.33 -13.42 2.34
C THR A 111 -9.13 -14.53 1.65
N GLN A 112 -10.14 -15.11 2.29
CA GLN A 112 -11.01 -16.10 1.65
C GLN A 112 -11.77 -15.50 0.46
N LEU A 113 -12.25 -14.26 0.59
CA LEU A 113 -12.89 -13.53 -0.51
C LEU A 113 -11.92 -13.27 -1.66
N ALA A 114 -10.68 -12.85 -1.35
CA ALA A 114 -9.62 -12.68 -2.34
C ALA A 114 -9.28 -13.98 -3.06
N CYS A 115 -9.14 -15.08 -2.33
CA CYS A 115 -8.91 -16.42 -2.91
C CYS A 115 -10.05 -16.83 -3.86
N ALA A 116 -11.30 -16.62 -3.47
CA ALA A 116 -12.46 -16.92 -4.31
C ALA A 116 -12.43 -16.16 -5.65
N GLU A 117 -12.12 -14.86 -5.59
CA GLU A 117 -11.99 -14.00 -6.78
C GLU A 117 -10.80 -14.39 -7.65
N MET A 118 -9.63 -14.61 -7.03
CA MET A 118 -8.42 -15.04 -7.74
C MET A 118 -8.59 -16.41 -8.41
N ILE A 119 -9.23 -17.38 -7.76
CA ILE A 119 -9.54 -18.67 -8.39
C ILE A 119 -10.44 -18.46 -9.62
N ARG A 120 -11.48 -17.62 -9.52
CA ARG A 120 -12.37 -17.32 -10.66
C ARG A 120 -11.64 -16.63 -11.81
N SER A 121 -10.56 -15.92 -11.56
CA SER A 121 -9.70 -15.29 -12.57
C SER A 121 -8.48 -16.14 -12.97
N GLY A 122 -8.40 -17.41 -12.53
CA GLY A 122 -7.33 -18.32 -12.94
C GLY A 122 -6.01 -18.15 -12.22
N VAL A 123 -5.98 -17.44 -11.11
CA VAL A 123 -4.80 -17.34 -10.25
C VAL A 123 -4.69 -18.61 -9.41
N THR A 124 -3.51 -19.22 -9.40
CA THR A 124 -3.20 -20.39 -8.57
C THR A 124 -2.19 -20.11 -7.48
N CYS A 125 -1.41 -19.04 -7.64
CA CYS A 125 -0.39 -18.62 -6.71
C CYS A 125 -0.34 -17.10 -6.60
N PHE A 126 -0.17 -16.59 -5.38
CA PHE A 126 -0.02 -15.14 -5.18
C PHE A 126 1.00 -14.82 -4.08
N ALA A 127 1.50 -13.58 -4.07
CA ALA A 127 2.33 -13.05 -2.99
C ALA A 127 1.52 -12.03 -2.19
N ASP A 128 1.32 -12.31 -0.92
CA ASP A 128 0.65 -11.44 0.04
C ASP A 128 1.65 -10.74 0.97
N MET A 129 1.28 -9.56 1.44
CA MET A 129 1.95 -8.83 2.51
C MET A 129 0.91 -8.10 3.35
N TYR A 130 0.66 -8.57 4.57
CA TYR A 130 -0.32 -7.89 5.42
C TYR A 130 -0.05 -8.10 6.91
N TYR A 131 -1.02 -7.74 7.75
CA TYR A 131 -1.06 -8.01 9.19
C TYR A 131 -1.75 -9.36 9.45
N PHE A 132 -1.54 -9.93 10.64
CA PHE A 132 -2.10 -11.24 11.00
C PHE A 132 -1.82 -12.32 9.97
N GLU A 133 -0.61 -12.35 9.42
CA GLU A 133 -0.25 -13.18 8.27
C GLU A 133 -0.39 -14.67 8.52
N HIS A 134 -0.37 -15.10 9.80
CA HIS A 134 -0.71 -16.47 10.17
C HIS A 134 -2.16 -16.82 9.81
N ASP A 135 -3.10 -15.91 10.05
CA ASP A 135 -4.52 -16.10 9.74
C ASP A 135 -4.78 -15.98 8.22
N VAL A 136 -4.01 -15.13 7.53
CA VAL A 136 -3.99 -15.07 6.05
C VAL A 136 -3.54 -16.41 5.49
N ALA A 137 -2.36 -16.91 5.89
CA ALA A 137 -1.81 -18.17 5.42
C ALA A 137 -2.72 -19.36 5.72
N GLN A 138 -3.37 -19.37 6.88
CA GLN A 138 -4.34 -20.41 7.25
C GLN A 138 -5.55 -20.37 6.31
N ALA A 139 -6.10 -19.19 6.03
CA ALA A 139 -7.21 -19.04 5.10
C ALA A 139 -6.85 -19.51 3.67
N VAL A 140 -5.64 -19.19 3.20
CA VAL A 140 -5.12 -19.66 1.92
C VAL A 140 -5.01 -21.17 1.87
N ALA A 141 -4.44 -21.77 2.92
CA ALA A 141 -4.28 -23.23 3.02
C ALA A 141 -5.63 -23.95 3.10
N ASP A 142 -6.60 -23.41 3.85
CA ASP A 142 -7.96 -23.94 3.97
C ASP A 142 -8.70 -23.92 2.64
N VAL A 143 -8.51 -22.87 1.83
CA VAL A 143 -9.05 -22.77 0.47
C VAL A 143 -8.32 -23.70 -0.51
N GLY A 144 -7.07 -24.03 -0.25
CA GLY A 144 -6.23 -24.87 -1.09
C GLY A 144 -5.37 -24.10 -2.12
N MET A 145 -5.30 -22.78 -2.04
CA MET A 145 -4.44 -21.98 -2.92
C MET A 145 -2.98 -22.03 -2.49
N ARG A 146 -2.09 -21.68 -3.41
CA ARG A 146 -0.66 -21.49 -3.14
C ARG A 146 -0.37 -20.01 -2.89
N ALA A 147 0.49 -19.70 -1.90
CA ALA A 147 0.93 -18.32 -1.68
C ALA A 147 2.34 -18.22 -1.09
N LEU A 148 3.01 -17.10 -1.43
CA LEU A 148 4.09 -16.51 -0.67
C LEU A 148 3.45 -15.52 0.30
N CYS A 149 3.49 -15.81 1.59
CA CYS A 149 2.87 -15.01 2.64
C CYS A 149 3.93 -14.26 3.45
N SER A 150 3.80 -12.94 3.55
CA SER A 150 4.84 -12.07 4.10
C SER A 150 4.35 -11.31 5.33
N GLN A 151 4.74 -11.75 6.53
CA GLN A 151 4.41 -11.03 7.76
C GLN A 151 4.99 -9.61 7.71
N SER A 152 4.11 -8.63 7.72
CA SER A 152 4.49 -7.22 7.71
C SER A 152 5.24 -6.82 8.98
N VAL A 153 6.35 -6.11 8.81
CA VAL A 153 7.15 -5.50 9.89
C VAL A 153 7.30 -4.02 9.60
N LEU A 154 6.98 -3.16 10.58
CA LEU A 154 7.06 -1.71 10.49
C LEU A 154 7.77 -1.11 11.71
N LYS A 155 8.34 0.08 11.57
CA LYS A 155 9.03 0.80 12.66
C LYS A 155 8.09 1.40 13.72
N PHE A 156 6.78 1.32 13.52
CA PHE A 156 5.74 1.84 14.41
C PHE A 156 4.69 0.75 14.69
N PRO A 157 3.82 0.91 15.72
CA PRO A 157 2.79 -0.05 16.07
C PRO A 157 1.86 -0.37 14.90
N THR A 158 1.52 -1.66 14.75
CA THR A 158 0.57 -2.20 13.76
C THR A 158 -0.64 -2.81 14.48
N PRO A 159 -1.73 -3.14 13.78
CA PRO A 159 -2.89 -3.82 14.39
C PRO A 159 -2.54 -5.12 15.12
N ASP A 160 -1.50 -5.83 14.66
CA ASP A 160 -1.09 -7.13 15.21
C ASP A 160 0.20 -7.09 16.05
N ALA A 161 0.95 -5.98 16.04
CA ALA A 161 2.20 -5.85 16.80
C ALA A 161 2.35 -4.45 17.41
N PRO A 162 2.36 -4.34 18.76
CA PRO A 162 2.47 -3.05 19.44
C PRO A 162 3.88 -2.43 19.39
N SER A 163 4.91 -3.19 18.98
CA SER A 163 6.28 -2.72 18.83
C SER A 163 7.01 -3.40 17.68
N LEU A 164 8.15 -2.85 17.25
CA LEU A 164 9.03 -3.47 16.26
C LEU A 164 9.50 -4.86 16.71
N GLU A 165 9.85 -5.00 17.97
CA GLU A 165 10.31 -6.25 18.56
C GLU A 165 9.21 -7.33 18.47
N ASP A 166 7.96 -6.96 18.76
CA ASP A 166 6.81 -7.87 18.62
C ASP A 166 6.57 -8.25 17.15
N GLY A 167 6.72 -7.29 16.21
CA GLY A 167 6.63 -7.53 14.78
C GLY A 167 7.66 -8.56 14.30
N LEU A 168 8.93 -8.41 14.69
CA LEU A 168 10.00 -9.36 14.38
C LEU A 168 9.77 -10.72 15.02
N LEU A 169 9.28 -10.75 16.26
CA LEU A 169 8.93 -12.01 16.94
C LEU A 169 7.77 -12.73 16.25
N ARG A 170 6.76 -11.99 15.77
CA ARG A 170 5.67 -12.56 14.98
C ARG A 170 6.18 -13.14 13.67
N ALA A 171 7.03 -12.39 12.93
CA ALA A 171 7.60 -12.87 11.68
C ALA A 171 8.39 -14.17 11.90
N ARG A 172 9.18 -14.28 12.96
CA ARG A 172 9.90 -15.52 13.33
C ARG A 172 8.93 -16.67 13.56
N LYS A 173 7.92 -16.49 14.43
CA LYS A 173 6.94 -17.54 14.76
C LYS A 173 6.13 -17.97 13.54
N PHE A 174 5.81 -17.01 12.67
CA PHE A 174 5.11 -17.26 11.42
C PHE A 174 5.94 -18.18 10.52
N ILE A 175 7.22 -17.84 10.30
CA ILE A 175 8.14 -18.65 9.50
C ILE A 175 8.30 -20.04 10.12
N GLU A 176 8.58 -20.14 11.41
CA GLU A 176 8.75 -21.43 12.11
C GLU A 176 7.52 -22.36 11.96
N HIS A 177 6.32 -21.78 11.92
CA HIS A 177 5.09 -22.56 11.77
C HIS A 177 4.86 -23.06 10.34
N TRP A 178 5.13 -22.18 9.33
CA TRP A 178 4.80 -22.47 7.95
C TRP A 178 5.96 -23.00 7.11
N HIS A 179 7.16 -23.02 7.63
CA HIS A 179 8.33 -23.50 6.91
C HIS A 179 8.16 -24.94 6.44
N GLY A 180 8.33 -25.16 5.13
CA GLY A 180 8.16 -26.49 4.52
C GLY A 180 6.72 -26.91 4.24
N HIS A 181 5.73 -26.02 4.41
CA HIS A 181 4.35 -26.31 4.02
C HIS A 181 4.21 -26.42 2.49
N SER A 182 3.34 -27.32 2.02
CA SER A 182 3.21 -27.63 0.57
C SER A 182 2.62 -26.50 -0.27
N LEU A 183 1.80 -25.63 0.34
CA LEU A 183 1.11 -24.53 -0.34
C LEU A 183 1.66 -23.15 0.06
N ILE A 184 2.15 -23.00 1.29
CA ILE A 184 2.56 -21.70 1.84
C ILE A 184 4.07 -21.60 1.90
N LEU A 185 4.62 -20.59 1.23
CA LEU A 185 6.02 -20.15 1.39
C LEU A 185 6.03 -18.93 2.32
N PRO A 186 6.47 -19.06 3.57
CA PRO A 186 6.57 -17.92 4.47
C PRO A 186 7.69 -16.97 4.03
N SER A 187 7.52 -15.68 4.31
CA SER A 187 8.43 -14.60 3.94
C SER A 187 8.46 -13.53 5.02
N VAL A 188 9.48 -12.69 5.03
CA VAL A 188 9.57 -11.50 5.88
C VAL A 188 9.19 -10.27 5.07
N GLY A 189 8.24 -9.48 5.59
CA GLY A 189 7.70 -8.30 4.94
C GLY A 189 8.13 -6.98 5.58
N PRO A 190 9.40 -6.50 5.51
CA PRO A 190 9.69 -5.11 5.85
C PRO A 190 8.94 -4.21 4.86
N HIS A 191 7.86 -3.55 5.32
CA HIS A 191 6.86 -2.93 4.46
C HIS A 191 7.45 -2.07 3.33
N ALA A 192 8.24 -1.05 3.68
CA ALA A 192 8.88 -0.16 2.71
C ALA A 192 10.12 0.52 3.33
N PRO A 193 11.04 1.09 2.55
CA PRO A 193 12.20 1.83 3.07
C PRO A 193 11.81 2.98 4.01
N TYR A 194 10.79 3.76 3.66
CA TYR A 194 10.35 4.91 4.47
C TYR A 194 9.62 4.52 5.77
N THR A 195 9.14 3.29 5.90
CA THR A 195 8.55 2.74 7.13
C THR A 195 9.51 1.88 7.93
N SER A 196 10.78 1.82 7.53
CA SER A 196 11.83 0.98 8.13
C SER A 196 12.93 1.81 8.77
N THR A 197 13.67 1.18 9.70
CA THR A 197 14.97 1.66 10.16
C THR A 197 16.08 0.77 9.64
N ARG A 198 17.34 1.23 9.75
CA ARG A 198 18.52 0.41 9.38
C ARG A 198 18.58 -0.89 10.17
N GLU A 199 18.32 -0.80 11.46
CA GLU A 199 18.35 -1.93 12.40
C GLU A 199 17.24 -2.93 12.05
N MET A 200 16.06 -2.44 11.71
CA MET A 200 14.93 -3.26 11.27
C MET A 200 15.24 -4.01 9.99
N LEU A 201 15.74 -3.34 8.95
CA LEU A 201 16.11 -4.01 7.68
C LEU A 201 17.16 -5.10 7.89
N LYS A 202 18.19 -4.83 8.71
CA LYS A 202 19.19 -5.83 9.05
C LYS A 202 18.61 -7.02 9.82
N ALA A 203 17.69 -6.77 10.76
CA ALA A 203 17.04 -7.84 11.52
C ALA A 203 16.14 -8.69 10.60
N CYS A 204 15.37 -8.08 9.71
CA CYS A 204 14.56 -8.79 8.71
C CYS A 204 15.44 -9.61 7.77
N THR A 205 16.55 -9.05 7.28
CA THR A 205 17.50 -9.77 6.43
C THR A 205 18.13 -10.97 7.16
N SER A 206 18.55 -10.78 8.42
CA SER A 206 19.11 -11.86 9.22
C SER A 206 18.10 -13.00 9.44
N LEU A 207 16.84 -12.66 9.68
CA LEU A 207 15.76 -13.63 9.84
C LEU A 207 15.49 -14.39 8.52
N ALA A 208 15.46 -13.70 7.40
CA ALA A 208 15.27 -14.31 6.09
C ALA A 208 16.41 -15.28 5.73
N LEU A 209 17.65 -14.91 6.03
CA LEU A 209 18.83 -15.77 5.82
C LEU A 209 18.86 -16.98 6.74
N GLU A 210 18.42 -16.82 8.01
CA GLU A 210 18.39 -17.91 8.99
C GLU A 210 17.51 -19.07 8.53
N TYR A 211 16.38 -18.76 7.86
CA TYR A 211 15.40 -19.76 7.42
C TYR A 211 15.39 -20.00 5.90
N ASP A 212 16.28 -19.37 5.13
CA ASP A 212 16.30 -19.39 3.65
C ASP A 212 14.94 -19.01 3.02
N VAL A 213 14.26 -18.02 3.58
CA VAL A 213 12.98 -17.49 3.07
C VAL A 213 13.17 -16.15 2.37
N PRO A 214 12.27 -15.76 1.45
CA PRO A 214 12.37 -14.47 0.78
C PRO A 214 12.05 -13.28 1.70
N ILE A 215 12.49 -12.09 1.25
CA ILE A 215 12.01 -10.79 1.72
C ILE A 215 11.07 -10.23 0.65
N HIS A 216 9.92 -9.72 1.06
CA HIS A 216 8.98 -9.01 0.22
C HIS A 216 8.89 -7.55 0.70
N ILE A 217 9.06 -6.56 -0.19
CA ILE A 217 9.19 -5.14 0.18
C ILE A 217 8.73 -4.21 -0.96
N HIS A 218 8.04 -3.10 -0.62
CA HIS A 218 7.74 -2.03 -1.58
C HIS A 218 9.00 -1.18 -1.82
N ILE A 219 9.34 -0.90 -3.06
CA ILE A 219 10.54 -0.15 -3.44
C ILE A 219 10.22 0.88 -4.52
N ALA A 220 10.57 2.15 -4.25
CA ALA A 220 10.52 3.25 -5.20
C ALA A 220 9.16 3.38 -5.92
N GLU A 221 8.08 3.24 -5.17
CA GLU A 221 6.72 3.33 -5.68
C GLU A 221 6.40 4.75 -6.15
N THR A 222 6.74 5.76 -5.33
CA THR A 222 6.43 7.16 -5.63
C THR A 222 7.67 8.02 -5.77
N ALA A 223 7.59 9.08 -6.58
CA ALA A 223 8.66 10.08 -6.69
C ALA A 223 8.98 10.73 -5.33
N LYS A 224 7.96 10.89 -4.48
CA LYS A 224 8.12 11.43 -3.12
C LYS A 224 8.98 10.54 -2.24
N GLU A 225 8.75 9.23 -2.24
CA GLU A 225 9.58 8.25 -1.53
C GLU A 225 11.06 8.39 -1.92
N VAL A 226 11.32 8.46 -3.22
CA VAL A 226 12.70 8.56 -3.74
C VAL A 226 13.36 9.87 -3.32
N GLU A 227 12.63 10.99 -3.37
CA GLU A 227 13.15 12.31 -2.97
C GLU A 227 13.40 12.38 -1.46
N GLU A 228 12.48 11.89 -0.64
CA GLU A 228 12.64 11.82 0.81
C GLU A 228 13.82 10.93 1.21
N ASN A 229 13.97 9.75 0.58
CA ASN A 229 15.12 8.87 0.83
C ASN A 229 16.45 9.54 0.44
N ARG A 230 16.50 10.27 -0.68
CA ARG A 230 17.70 11.04 -1.06
C ARG A 230 18.01 12.16 -0.08
N SER A 231 16.99 12.85 0.40
CA SER A 231 17.14 13.92 1.39
C SER A 231 17.65 13.41 2.74
N GLU A 232 17.09 12.29 3.23
CA GLU A 232 17.42 11.72 4.54
C GLU A 232 18.76 10.96 4.53
N HIS A 233 19.02 10.19 3.48
CA HIS A 233 20.14 9.25 3.43
C HIS A 233 21.24 9.63 2.43
N SER A 234 21.05 10.70 1.65
CA SER A 234 21.97 11.18 0.59
C SER A 234 22.25 10.11 -0.48
N MET A 235 21.30 9.23 -0.76
CA MET A 235 21.43 8.18 -1.79
C MET A 235 20.05 7.72 -2.30
N PRO A 236 19.97 7.13 -3.53
CA PRO A 236 18.74 6.51 -4.04
C PRO A 236 18.27 5.34 -3.18
N VAL A 237 17.05 4.87 -3.43
CA VAL A 237 16.37 3.84 -2.60
C VAL A 237 17.10 2.50 -2.65
N VAL A 238 17.38 1.97 -3.85
CA VAL A 238 18.02 0.66 -4.01
C VAL A 238 19.45 0.63 -3.44
N PRO A 239 20.33 1.61 -3.69
CA PRO A 239 21.61 1.71 -3.02
C PRO A 239 21.53 1.80 -1.49
N TRP A 240 20.51 2.47 -0.97
CA TRP A 240 20.34 2.59 0.48
C TRP A 240 19.99 1.24 1.12
N VAL A 241 18.96 0.53 0.61
CA VAL A 241 18.59 -0.79 1.15
C VAL A 241 19.69 -1.84 0.93
N LYS A 242 20.41 -1.77 -0.20
CA LYS A 242 21.61 -2.58 -0.47
C LYS A 242 22.66 -2.40 0.63
N LYS A 243 22.94 -1.16 1.03
CA LYS A 243 23.89 -0.84 2.09
C LYS A 243 23.48 -1.44 3.44
N GLN A 244 22.21 -1.72 3.65
CA GLN A 244 21.72 -2.40 4.86
C GLN A 244 21.81 -3.95 4.74
N GLY A 245 22.26 -4.48 3.61
CA GLY A 245 22.39 -5.92 3.36
C GLY A 245 21.11 -6.59 2.84
N LEU A 246 20.08 -5.84 2.45
CA LEU A 246 18.78 -6.40 2.06
C LEU A 246 18.90 -7.49 0.99
N PHE A 247 19.76 -7.27 -0.01
CA PHE A 247 19.96 -8.18 -1.13
C PHE A 247 20.90 -9.37 -0.84
N ASP A 248 21.33 -9.55 0.41
CA ASP A 248 22.01 -10.79 0.80
C ASP A 248 21.02 -11.96 0.90
N ALA A 249 19.73 -11.66 1.07
CA ALA A 249 18.60 -12.60 0.99
C ALA A 249 17.95 -12.58 -0.40
N LYS A 250 17.05 -13.54 -0.67
CA LYS A 250 16.14 -13.53 -1.82
C LYS A 250 15.15 -12.37 -1.66
N VAL A 251 14.98 -11.52 -2.66
CA VAL A 251 14.10 -10.34 -2.56
C VAL A 251 13.04 -10.34 -3.65
N LEU A 252 11.81 -10.05 -3.27
CA LEU A 252 10.70 -9.64 -4.13
C LEU A 252 10.44 -8.14 -3.86
N ALA A 253 10.69 -7.29 -4.85
CA ALA A 253 10.50 -5.85 -4.80
C ALA A 253 9.21 -5.46 -5.53
N ALA A 254 8.23 -4.91 -4.81
CA ALA A 254 6.98 -4.44 -5.41
C ALA A 254 7.12 -3.02 -5.97
N HIS A 255 6.37 -2.73 -7.02
CA HIS A 255 6.25 -1.48 -7.78
C HIS A 255 7.45 -1.10 -8.62
N CYS A 256 8.57 -0.73 -8.03
CA CYS A 256 9.81 -0.34 -8.75
C CYS A 256 9.57 0.72 -9.85
N VAL A 257 8.72 1.73 -9.57
CA VAL A 257 8.28 2.73 -10.57
C VAL A 257 9.39 3.74 -10.88
N HIS A 258 10.05 4.25 -9.84
CA HIS A 258 11.01 5.37 -9.95
C HIS A 258 12.46 4.89 -9.78
N LEU A 259 12.88 3.94 -10.61
CA LEU A 259 14.26 3.43 -10.64
C LEU A 259 15.05 4.05 -11.79
N ASP A 260 16.35 4.27 -11.56
CA ASP A 260 17.30 4.54 -12.64
C ASP A 260 17.96 3.23 -13.13
N SER A 261 18.67 3.30 -14.28
CA SER A 261 19.32 2.13 -14.89
C SER A 261 20.38 1.48 -13.99
N GLY A 262 20.99 2.24 -13.08
CA GLY A 262 21.96 1.70 -12.10
C GLY A 262 21.26 0.90 -11.01
N GLU A 263 20.08 1.35 -10.56
CA GLU A 263 19.23 0.65 -9.60
C GLU A 263 18.67 -0.64 -10.23
N ILE A 264 18.17 -0.58 -11.47
CA ILE A 264 17.70 -1.74 -12.24
C ILE A 264 18.83 -2.78 -12.40
N SER A 265 20.04 -2.34 -12.79
CA SER A 265 21.21 -3.22 -12.88
C SER A 265 21.58 -3.85 -11.54
N THR A 266 21.37 -3.13 -10.43
CA THR A 266 21.60 -3.66 -9.10
C THR A 266 20.62 -4.78 -8.76
N LEU A 267 19.32 -4.59 -9.03
CA LEU A 267 18.29 -5.63 -8.83
C LEU A 267 18.63 -6.89 -9.66
N GLN A 268 19.03 -6.72 -10.92
CA GLN A 268 19.41 -7.83 -11.80
C GLN A 268 20.64 -8.58 -11.27
N HIS A 269 21.67 -7.85 -10.82
CA HIS A 269 22.89 -8.46 -10.27
C HIS A 269 22.60 -9.37 -9.08
N TYR A 270 21.67 -8.96 -8.20
CA TYR A 270 21.25 -9.74 -7.02
C TYR A 270 20.12 -10.73 -7.30
N ARG A 271 19.68 -10.83 -8.57
CA ARG A 271 18.56 -11.69 -8.99
C ARG A 271 17.28 -11.45 -8.18
N ALA A 272 17.03 -10.20 -7.82
CA ALA A 272 15.78 -9.82 -7.18
C ALA A 272 14.61 -10.04 -8.13
N GLY A 273 13.48 -10.47 -7.61
CA GLY A 273 12.20 -10.44 -8.33
C GLY A 273 11.59 -9.04 -8.26
N VAL A 274 10.85 -8.66 -9.28
CA VAL A 274 10.06 -7.43 -9.30
C VAL A 274 8.59 -7.78 -9.51
N ALA A 275 7.69 -7.18 -8.73
CA ALA A 275 6.24 -7.24 -8.95
C ALA A 275 5.76 -5.91 -9.53
N HIS A 276 5.38 -5.93 -10.80
CA HIS A 276 4.80 -4.79 -11.50
C HIS A 276 3.29 -4.73 -11.27
N CYS A 277 2.79 -3.62 -10.72
CA CYS A 277 1.38 -3.42 -10.36
C CYS A 277 0.77 -2.28 -11.20
N PRO A 278 0.47 -2.51 -12.49
CA PRO A 278 0.14 -1.43 -13.42
C PRO A 278 -1.11 -0.66 -13.04
N THR A 279 -2.22 -1.30 -12.68
CA THR A 279 -3.47 -0.63 -12.31
C THR A 279 -3.30 0.23 -11.06
N SER A 280 -2.75 -0.32 -9.98
CA SER A 280 -2.52 0.43 -8.74
C SER A 280 -1.60 1.64 -8.97
N ASN A 281 -0.48 1.45 -9.68
CA ASN A 281 0.45 2.53 -10.01
C ASN A 281 -0.23 3.68 -10.78
N LEU A 282 -1.14 3.38 -11.70
CA LEU A 282 -1.90 4.37 -12.45
C LEU A 282 -2.97 5.02 -11.59
N LYS A 283 -3.73 4.23 -10.85
CA LYS A 283 -4.84 4.72 -10.02
C LYS A 283 -4.37 5.67 -8.93
N LEU A 284 -3.25 5.35 -8.28
CA LEU A 284 -2.61 6.20 -7.28
C LEU A 284 -1.72 7.30 -7.88
N ALA A 285 -1.62 7.35 -9.23
CA ALA A 285 -0.77 8.27 -9.97
C ALA A 285 0.72 8.19 -9.53
N SER A 286 1.17 7.00 -9.14
CA SER A 286 2.56 6.72 -8.78
C SER A 286 3.49 6.81 -10.00
N GLY A 287 3.00 6.42 -11.19
CA GLY A 287 3.75 6.49 -12.45
C GLY A 287 3.72 5.18 -13.24
N ILE A 288 4.62 5.05 -14.21
CA ILE A 288 4.78 3.85 -15.04
C ILE A 288 6.18 3.27 -14.80
N ALA A 289 6.24 2.04 -14.31
CA ALA A 289 7.52 1.37 -14.07
C ALA A 289 8.27 1.09 -15.39
N PRO A 290 9.61 1.21 -15.42
CA PRO A 290 10.44 1.02 -16.61
C PRO A 290 10.64 -0.47 -16.94
N ILE A 291 9.55 -1.25 -17.04
CA ILE A 291 9.59 -2.71 -17.20
C ILE A 291 10.30 -3.17 -18.47
N THR A 292 10.25 -2.37 -19.53
CA THR A 292 10.97 -2.69 -20.78
C THR A 292 12.46 -2.78 -20.53
N GLU A 293 13.06 -1.80 -19.85
CA GLU A 293 14.46 -1.80 -19.50
C GLU A 293 14.81 -2.98 -18.55
N MET A 294 13.94 -3.27 -17.58
CA MET A 294 14.12 -4.41 -16.66
C MET A 294 14.14 -5.75 -17.41
N LEU A 295 13.21 -5.93 -18.35
CA LEU A 295 13.10 -7.14 -19.16
C LEU A 295 14.26 -7.31 -20.14
N ASP A 296 14.74 -6.22 -20.74
CA ASP A 296 15.86 -6.23 -21.70
C ASP A 296 17.17 -6.70 -21.06
N ILE A 297 17.39 -6.44 -19.79
CA ILE A 297 18.56 -6.93 -19.05
C ILE A 297 18.34 -8.29 -18.37
N GLY A 298 17.17 -8.91 -18.56
CA GLY A 298 16.84 -10.24 -18.03
C GLY A 298 16.44 -10.26 -16.55
N LEU A 299 15.92 -9.16 -16.02
CA LEU A 299 15.32 -9.14 -14.68
C LEU A 299 13.98 -9.90 -14.68
N ASN A 300 13.73 -10.68 -13.62
CA ASN A 300 12.46 -11.39 -13.47
C ASN A 300 11.36 -10.43 -13.00
N VAL A 301 10.47 -10.06 -13.90
CA VAL A 301 9.34 -9.18 -13.63
C VAL A 301 8.06 -10.03 -13.64
N GLY A 302 7.40 -10.15 -12.49
CA GLY A 302 6.05 -10.68 -12.36
C GLY A 302 5.02 -9.56 -12.42
N ILE A 303 3.76 -9.91 -12.62
CA ILE A 303 2.63 -8.98 -12.58
C ILE A 303 1.89 -9.19 -11.27
N GLY A 304 1.55 -8.10 -10.59
CA GLY A 304 0.75 -8.09 -9.37
C GLY A 304 -0.42 -7.13 -9.48
N THR A 305 -1.49 -7.43 -8.78
CA THR A 305 -2.66 -6.54 -8.70
C THR A 305 -2.47 -5.40 -7.71
N ASP A 306 -1.58 -5.59 -6.72
CA ASP A 306 -1.62 -4.85 -5.47
C ASP A 306 -2.91 -5.14 -4.67
N GLY A 307 -3.17 -4.43 -3.58
CA GLY A 307 -4.37 -4.63 -2.77
C GLY A 307 -5.65 -4.13 -3.46
N PRO A 308 -6.81 -4.80 -3.25
CA PRO A 308 -8.09 -4.37 -3.81
C PRO A 308 -8.55 -2.97 -3.35
N ALA A 309 -7.96 -2.41 -2.33
CA ALA A 309 -8.20 -1.02 -1.94
C ALA A 309 -7.53 0.00 -2.88
N SER A 310 -6.45 -0.36 -3.59
CA SER A 310 -5.74 0.49 -4.54
C SER A 310 -5.96 0.10 -6.00
N ASN A 311 -6.39 -1.13 -6.27
CA ASN A 311 -6.70 -1.63 -7.62
C ASN A 311 -8.20 -1.70 -7.89
N ASN A 312 -8.99 -2.17 -6.94
CA ASN A 312 -10.41 -2.52 -6.95
C ASN A 312 -10.74 -3.93 -7.42
N ASP A 313 -9.85 -4.67 -8.08
CA ASP A 313 -10.05 -6.09 -8.39
C ASP A 313 -8.76 -6.92 -8.25
N LEU A 314 -8.86 -8.22 -8.55
CA LEU A 314 -7.76 -9.19 -8.53
C LEU A 314 -7.68 -9.95 -9.85
N ASP A 315 -8.05 -9.30 -10.99
CA ASP A 315 -8.11 -9.91 -12.31
C ASP A 315 -6.75 -9.86 -13.02
N MET A 316 -6.06 -10.99 -13.05
CA MET A 316 -4.75 -11.10 -13.70
C MET A 316 -4.79 -11.05 -15.23
N PHE A 317 -5.93 -11.28 -15.89
CA PHE A 317 -6.05 -11.05 -17.34
C PHE A 317 -6.03 -9.57 -17.67
N GLU A 318 -6.73 -8.76 -16.87
CA GLU A 318 -6.72 -7.30 -17.02
C GLU A 318 -5.32 -6.74 -16.77
N GLU A 319 -4.67 -7.11 -15.67
CA GLU A 319 -3.32 -6.68 -15.32
C GLU A 319 -2.30 -7.07 -16.40
N THR A 320 -2.37 -8.31 -16.91
CA THR A 320 -1.45 -8.79 -17.95
C THR A 320 -1.61 -8.01 -19.25
N ARG A 321 -2.85 -7.76 -19.66
CA ARG A 321 -3.14 -6.93 -20.83
C ARG A 321 -2.65 -5.50 -20.64
N LEU A 322 -2.91 -4.90 -19.48
CA LEU A 322 -2.53 -3.53 -19.17
C LEU A 322 -1.01 -3.37 -19.14
N ALA A 323 -0.26 -4.30 -18.53
CA ALA A 323 1.19 -4.28 -18.51
C ALA A 323 1.78 -4.24 -19.94
N ALA A 324 1.27 -5.09 -20.84
CA ALA A 324 1.72 -5.10 -22.24
C ALA A 324 1.39 -3.78 -22.98
N LEU A 325 0.18 -3.22 -22.78
CA LEU A 325 -0.26 -2.00 -23.46
C LEU A 325 0.47 -0.76 -22.95
N LEU A 326 0.69 -0.67 -21.63
CA LEU A 326 1.41 0.45 -21.00
C LEU A 326 2.87 0.51 -21.46
N ALA A 327 3.56 -0.63 -21.52
CA ALA A 327 4.93 -0.68 -22.01
C ALA A 327 5.04 -0.13 -23.44
N LYS A 328 4.12 -0.55 -24.32
CA LYS A 328 4.05 -0.04 -25.71
C LYS A 328 3.77 1.46 -25.78
N GLY A 329 2.81 1.92 -24.98
CA GLY A 329 2.45 3.35 -24.93
C GLY A 329 3.59 4.22 -24.37
N ALA A 330 4.24 3.78 -23.30
CA ALA A 330 5.33 4.50 -22.65
C ALA A 330 6.58 4.63 -23.55
N THR A 331 6.89 3.59 -24.33
CA THR A 331 8.05 3.58 -25.24
C THR A 331 7.73 4.08 -26.66
N SER A 332 6.46 4.24 -27.02
CA SER A 332 6.01 4.48 -28.39
C SER A 332 6.48 3.40 -29.38
N ASP A 333 6.70 2.17 -28.89
CA ASP A 333 7.10 1.02 -29.69
C ASP A 333 6.10 -0.14 -29.51
N PRO A 334 5.38 -0.54 -30.58
CA PRO A 334 4.40 -1.63 -30.49
C PRO A 334 5.04 -3.04 -30.34
N THR A 335 6.36 -3.15 -30.49
CA THR A 335 7.05 -4.44 -30.47
C THR A 335 7.55 -4.85 -29.09
N VAL A 336 7.67 -3.92 -28.15
CA VAL A 336 8.08 -4.21 -26.76
C VAL A 336 6.99 -5.00 -26.02
N VAL A 337 7.37 -5.80 -25.07
CA VAL A 337 6.50 -6.67 -24.28
C VAL A 337 5.43 -7.35 -25.15
N PRO A 338 5.83 -8.21 -26.10
CA PRO A 338 4.90 -8.98 -26.92
C PRO A 338 4.05 -9.91 -26.06
N ALA A 339 2.91 -10.38 -26.59
CA ALA A 339 1.95 -11.18 -25.83
C ALA A 339 2.58 -12.38 -25.09
N ARG A 340 3.49 -13.11 -25.73
CA ARG A 340 4.22 -14.23 -25.10
C ARG A 340 5.03 -13.77 -23.87
N GLN A 341 5.67 -12.60 -23.95
CA GLN A 341 6.43 -12.05 -22.80
C GLN A 341 5.49 -11.59 -21.67
N ALA A 342 4.37 -10.95 -21.99
CA ALA A 342 3.37 -10.58 -20.99
C ALA A 342 2.77 -11.82 -20.31
N PHE A 343 2.48 -12.88 -21.07
CA PHE A 343 2.05 -14.17 -20.52
C PHE A 343 3.13 -14.80 -19.63
N ALA A 344 4.42 -14.71 -20.02
CA ALA A 344 5.52 -15.13 -19.18
C ALA A 344 5.56 -14.38 -17.84
N MET A 345 5.33 -13.06 -17.84
CA MET A 345 5.28 -12.25 -16.62
C MET A 345 4.16 -12.69 -15.68
N ALA A 346 3.01 -13.10 -16.22
CA ALA A 346 1.88 -13.62 -15.44
C ALA A 346 2.03 -15.11 -15.04
N THR A 347 3.07 -15.80 -15.48
CA THR A 347 3.29 -17.23 -15.24
C THR A 347 4.72 -17.51 -14.77
N ILE A 348 5.61 -18.03 -15.63
CA ILE A 348 6.95 -18.48 -15.26
C ILE A 348 7.86 -17.36 -14.74
N MET A 349 7.76 -16.14 -15.26
CA MET A 349 8.54 -15.01 -14.74
C MET A 349 8.00 -14.55 -13.39
N GLY A 350 6.69 -14.56 -13.19
CA GLY A 350 6.06 -14.36 -11.89
C GLY A 350 6.59 -15.37 -10.86
N ALA A 351 6.59 -16.66 -11.21
CA ALA A 351 7.14 -17.72 -10.35
C ALA A 351 8.63 -17.50 -10.01
N ARG A 352 9.43 -17.05 -10.99
CA ARG A 352 10.84 -16.70 -10.77
C ARG A 352 11.00 -15.49 -9.85
N ALA A 353 10.14 -14.49 -10.02
CA ALA A 353 10.12 -13.30 -9.15
C ALA A 353 9.80 -13.65 -7.69
N LEU A 354 8.90 -14.63 -7.48
CA LEU A 354 8.55 -15.17 -6.16
C LEU A 354 9.57 -16.19 -5.63
N HIS A 355 10.62 -16.54 -6.39
CA HIS A 355 11.57 -17.62 -6.06
C HIS A 355 10.90 -19.01 -5.92
N MET A 356 9.83 -19.27 -6.71
CA MET A 356 9.04 -20.50 -6.70
C MET A 356 9.02 -21.23 -8.05
N SER A 357 9.89 -20.87 -9.00
CA SER A 357 9.88 -21.41 -10.37
C SER A 357 10.16 -22.90 -10.49
N ASP A 358 10.78 -23.50 -9.48
CA ASP A 358 11.00 -24.94 -9.41
C ASP A 358 9.71 -25.71 -9.05
N ILE A 359 8.69 -24.99 -8.55
CA ILE A 359 7.44 -25.56 -8.04
C ILE A 359 6.30 -25.34 -9.05
N THR A 360 6.15 -24.10 -9.57
CA THR A 360 4.99 -23.66 -10.35
C THR A 360 5.38 -22.70 -11.49
N GLY A 361 4.40 -22.17 -12.21
CA GLY A 361 4.55 -21.16 -13.27
C GLY A 361 4.74 -21.73 -14.68
N SER A 362 4.89 -23.03 -14.85
CA SER A 362 4.92 -23.71 -16.15
C SER A 362 4.41 -25.14 -16.03
N ILE A 363 3.95 -25.73 -17.15
CA ILE A 363 3.51 -27.12 -17.23
C ILE A 363 4.71 -27.98 -17.63
N GLU A 364 5.42 -28.51 -16.63
CA GLU A 364 6.62 -29.31 -16.80
C GLU A 364 6.62 -30.51 -15.86
N VAL A 365 7.20 -31.62 -16.32
CA VAL A 365 7.35 -32.83 -15.51
C VAL A 365 8.11 -32.52 -14.22
N GLY A 366 7.55 -32.95 -13.08
CA GLY A 366 8.11 -32.74 -11.75
C GLY A 366 7.60 -31.50 -11.03
N LYS A 367 6.98 -30.55 -11.72
CA LYS A 367 6.30 -29.40 -11.09
C LYS A 367 4.93 -29.79 -10.54
N ARG A 368 4.40 -28.92 -9.68
CA ARG A 368 3.05 -29.07 -9.13
C ARG A 368 2.01 -28.88 -10.22
N ALA A 369 0.91 -29.60 -10.10
CA ALA A 369 -0.22 -29.44 -10.99
C ALA A 369 -1.05 -28.21 -10.56
N ASP A 370 -0.52 -27.04 -10.88
CA ASP A 370 -1.18 -25.74 -10.74
C ASP A 370 -1.59 -25.31 -12.16
N LEU A 371 -2.85 -25.58 -12.54
CA LEU A 371 -3.33 -25.53 -13.92
C LEU A 371 -4.62 -24.73 -14.01
N VAL A 372 -4.80 -24.08 -15.16
CA VAL A 372 -6.03 -23.38 -15.52
C VAL A 372 -6.55 -23.89 -16.86
N VAL A 373 -7.84 -24.17 -16.93
CA VAL A 373 -8.53 -24.53 -18.14
C VAL A 373 -9.36 -23.35 -18.64
N LEU A 374 -9.11 -22.93 -19.87
CA LEU A 374 -9.81 -21.83 -20.52
C LEU A 374 -10.78 -22.37 -21.57
N ASP A 375 -11.97 -21.77 -21.65
CA ASP A 375 -12.90 -21.91 -22.74
C ASP A 375 -12.71 -20.73 -23.70
N LEU A 376 -12.00 -20.96 -24.80
CA LEU A 376 -11.76 -19.93 -25.81
C LEU A 376 -12.76 -19.96 -26.96
N ASP A 377 -13.70 -20.92 -26.98
CA ASP A 377 -14.79 -20.99 -27.98
C ASP A 377 -15.95 -20.06 -27.57
N VAL A 378 -15.65 -18.80 -27.49
CA VAL A 378 -16.59 -17.74 -27.09
C VAL A 378 -16.62 -16.62 -28.11
N LEU A 379 -17.73 -15.86 -28.12
CA LEU A 379 -18.01 -14.85 -29.14
C LEU A 379 -16.89 -13.83 -29.29
N HIS A 380 -16.34 -13.34 -28.18
CA HIS A 380 -15.30 -12.30 -28.20
C HIS A 380 -13.92 -12.82 -28.65
N ASN A 381 -13.71 -14.14 -28.69
CA ASN A 381 -12.51 -14.76 -29.23
C ASN A 381 -12.62 -15.12 -30.74
N THR A 382 -13.78 -14.93 -31.35
CA THR A 382 -14.03 -15.28 -32.76
C THR A 382 -13.82 -14.09 -33.69
N PRO A 383 -13.10 -14.21 -34.85
CA PRO A 383 -12.46 -15.44 -35.37
C PRO A 383 -11.04 -15.65 -34.78
N THR A 384 -10.58 -16.90 -34.81
CA THR A 384 -9.22 -17.27 -34.43
C THR A 384 -8.35 -17.51 -35.67
N PHE A 385 -7.07 -17.10 -35.60
CA PHE A 385 -6.10 -17.33 -36.67
C PHE A 385 -4.98 -18.25 -36.15
N GLN A 386 -4.67 -19.29 -36.95
CA GLN A 386 -3.70 -20.34 -36.58
C GLN A 386 -2.42 -20.31 -37.43
N ARG A 387 -2.07 -19.14 -38.00
CA ARG A 387 -0.91 -19.01 -38.89
C ARG A 387 0.44 -19.05 -38.16
N ASP A 388 0.44 -18.72 -36.91
CA ASP A 388 1.62 -18.53 -36.09
C ASP A 388 1.39 -19.17 -34.73
N GLN A 389 2.38 -19.89 -34.21
CA GLN A 389 2.33 -20.51 -32.88
C GLN A 389 2.13 -19.45 -31.78
N ASP A 390 2.60 -18.22 -31.99
CA ASP A 390 2.42 -17.13 -31.05
C ASP A 390 0.99 -16.55 -31.04
N SER A 391 0.11 -16.96 -31.97
CA SER A 391 -1.29 -16.52 -32.03
C SER A 391 -2.07 -16.85 -30.75
N ILE A 392 -1.78 -17.99 -30.11
CA ILE A 392 -2.43 -18.40 -28.85
C ILE A 392 -2.13 -17.42 -27.71
N TYR A 393 -0.89 -16.92 -27.60
CA TYR A 393 -0.53 -15.93 -26.58
C TYR A 393 -1.27 -14.61 -26.79
N SER A 394 -1.45 -14.20 -28.06
CA SER A 394 -2.22 -13.00 -28.39
C SER A 394 -3.68 -13.13 -27.98
N GLN A 395 -4.29 -14.31 -28.16
CA GLN A 395 -5.64 -14.59 -27.68
C GLN A 395 -5.71 -14.52 -26.16
N ILE A 396 -4.82 -15.20 -25.45
CA ILE A 396 -4.81 -15.23 -23.99
C ILE A 396 -4.61 -13.82 -23.42
N VAL A 397 -3.68 -13.02 -23.94
CA VAL A 397 -3.31 -11.73 -23.34
C VAL A 397 -4.23 -10.58 -23.76
N TYR A 398 -4.63 -10.52 -25.04
CA TYR A 398 -5.36 -9.35 -25.53
C TYR A 398 -6.87 -9.55 -25.64
N VAL A 399 -7.33 -10.80 -25.69
CA VAL A 399 -8.74 -11.11 -25.98
C VAL A 399 -9.43 -11.80 -24.82
N SER A 400 -8.79 -12.80 -24.21
CA SER A 400 -9.37 -13.56 -23.10
C SER A 400 -9.69 -12.70 -21.87
N LYS A 401 -10.65 -13.18 -21.11
CA LYS A 401 -11.13 -12.55 -19.87
C LYS A 401 -11.17 -13.60 -18.76
N SER A 402 -11.20 -13.15 -17.53
CA SER A 402 -11.39 -14.02 -16.36
C SER A 402 -12.67 -14.88 -16.45
N SER A 403 -13.71 -14.40 -17.16
CA SER A 403 -14.93 -15.18 -17.43
C SER A 403 -14.69 -16.44 -18.26
N ASP A 404 -13.60 -16.51 -19.02
CA ASP A 404 -13.27 -17.65 -19.89
C ASP A 404 -12.56 -18.79 -19.12
N VAL A 405 -12.16 -18.55 -17.88
CA VAL A 405 -11.63 -19.59 -16.98
C VAL A 405 -12.75 -20.55 -16.61
N SER A 406 -12.68 -21.79 -17.01
CA SER A 406 -13.69 -22.81 -16.68
C SER A 406 -13.35 -23.61 -15.44
N ASP A 407 -12.08 -24.01 -15.28
CA ASP A 407 -11.63 -24.88 -14.20
C ASP A 407 -10.25 -24.45 -13.71
N VAL A 408 -10.00 -24.64 -12.41
CA VAL A 408 -8.72 -24.27 -11.75
C VAL A 408 -8.29 -25.39 -10.81
N MET A 409 -7.04 -25.81 -10.96
CA MET A 409 -6.40 -26.83 -10.15
C MET A 409 -5.16 -26.25 -9.47
N VAL A 410 -5.00 -26.54 -8.20
CA VAL A 410 -3.79 -26.22 -7.43
C VAL A 410 -3.30 -27.48 -6.72
N ASN A 411 -2.01 -27.76 -6.84
CA ASN A 411 -1.39 -28.90 -6.18
C ASN A 411 -2.11 -30.24 -6.49
N GLY A 412 -2.68 -30.38 -7.71
CA GLY A 412 -3.41 -31.54 -8.15
C GLY A 412 -4.86 -31.65 -7.68
N GLU A 413 -5.34 -30.68 -6.91
CA GLU A 413 -6.71 -30.63 -6.40
C GLU A 413 -7.53 -29.56 -7.13
N TRP A 414 -8.78 -29.90 -7.52
CA TRP A 414 -9.67 -28.93 -8.13
C TRP A 414 -10.20 -27.93 -7.11
N LEU A 415 -9.95 -26.63 -7.33
CA LEU A 415 -10.54 -25.54 -6.54
C LEU A 415 -11.80 -24.97 -7.22
N MET A 416 -11.87 -25.04 -8.54
CA MET A 416 -13.04 -24.66 -9.33
C MET A 416 -13.23 -25.64 -10.47
N GLN A 417 -14.48 -26.04 -10.75
CA GLN A 417 -14.87 -26.82 -11.94
C GLN A 417 -16.15 -26.23 -12.53
N ASN A 418 -16.18 -26.10 -13.86
CA ASN A 418 -17.32 -25.53 -14.58
C ASN A 418 -17.80 -24.21 -13.96
N ARG A 419 -16.86 -23.32 -13.59
CA ARG A 419 -17.12 -22.03 -12.92
C ARG A 419 -17.73 -22.14 -11.52
N GLN A 420 -17.77 -23.30 -10.90
CA GLN A 420 -18.23 -23.47 -9.52
C GLN A 420 -17.04 -23.66 -8.59
N LEU A 421 -16.92 -22.79 -7.60
CA LEU A 421 -15.94 -22.93 -6.52
C LEU A 421 -16.28 -24.15 -5.67
N LEU A 422 -15.27 -24.93 -5.30
CA LEU A 422 -15.44 -26.18 -4.57
C LEU A 422 -15.05 -26.10 -3.10
N THR A 423 -14.24 -25.13 -2.73
CA THR A 423 -13.62 -25.03 -1.41
C THR A 423 -14.08 -23.81 -0.60
N VAL A 424 -14.90 -22.94 -1.17
CA VAL A 424 -15.43 -21.74 -0.52
C VAL A 424 -16.92 -21.57 -0.76
N ASP A 425 -17.62 -21.03 0.22
CA ASP A 425 -19.04 -20.64 0.16
C ASP A 425 -19.13 -19.15 -0.20
N GLU A 426 -19.44 -18.87 -1.47
CA GLU A 426 -19.52 -17.50 -2.00
C GLU A 426 -20.62 -16.67 -1.35
N ASP A 427 -21.76 -17.27 -1.04
CA ASP A 427 -22.90 -16.57 -0.44
C ASP A 427 -22.55 -16.13 0.97
N GLN A 428 -21.93 -17.00 1.76
CA GLN A 428 -21.47 -16.69 3.11
C GLN A 428 -20.38 -15.60 3.10
N LEU A 429 -19.41 -15.67 2.18
CA LEU A 429 -18.35 -14.66 2.06
C LEU A 429 -18.92 -13.30 1.68
N THR A 430 -19.84 -13.24 0.72
CA THR A 430 -20.50 -12.01 0.28
C THR A 430 -21.28 -11.37 1.42
N ALA A 431 -22.03 -12.17 2.19
CA ALA A 431 -22.76 -11.68 3.36
C ALA A 431 -21.82 -11.10 4.43
N SER A 432 -20.73 -11.82 4.73
CA SER A 432 -19.74 -11.37 5.72
C SER A 432 -19.03 -10.08 5.28
N ALA A 433 -18.67 -9.97 4.00
CA ALA A 433 -18.05 -8.74 3.45
C ALA A 433 -19.02 -7.55 3.51
N THR A 434 -20.30 -7.77 3.23
CA THR A 434 -21.35 -6.74 3.33
C THR A 434 -21.50 -6.24 4.77
N ASP A 435 -21.46 -7.13 5.77
CA ASP A 435 -21.50 -6.76 7.17
C ASP A 435 -20.32 -5.87 7.59
N TYR A 436 -19.11 -6.17 7.08
CA TYR A 436 -17.94 -5.30 7.30
C TYR A 436 -18.11 -3.94 6.62
N ALA A 437 -18.60 -3.90 5.38
CA ALA A 437 -18.82 -2.65 4.65
C ALA A 437 -19.78 -1.72 5.43
N ILE A 438 -20.88 -2.24 5.95
CA ILE A 438 -21.84 -1.46 6.78
C ILE A 438 -21.15 -0.89 8.02
N LYS A 439 -20.39 -1.71 8.76
CA LYS A 439 -19.70 -1.25 9.98
C LYS A 439 -18.64 -0.18 9.68
N ILE A 440 -17.92 -0.33 8.58
CA ILE A 440 -16.90 0.62 8.14
C ILE A 440 -17.54 1.94 7.70
N ASP A 441 -18.65 1.89 6.94
CA ASP A 441 -19.41 3.08 6.54
C ASP A 441 -19.94 3.83 7.74
N ASP A 442 -20.55 3.15 8.71
CA ASP A 442 -21.05 3.77 9.94
C ASP A 442 -19.94 4.49 10.71
N PHE A 443 -18.78 3.82 10.86
CA PHE A 443 -17.59 4.40 11.49
C PHE A 443 -17.09 5.64 10.75
N LEU A 444 -17.02 5.60 9.43
CA LEU A 444 -16.54 6.72 8.63
C LEU A 444 -17.54 7.90 8.67
N ILE A 445 -18.84 7.63 8.57
CA ILE A 445 -19.90 8.63 8.68
C ILE A 445 -19.83 9.35 10.05
N GLU A 446 -19.73 8.59 11.14
CA GLU A 446 -19.59 9.16 12.48
C GLU A 446 -18.32 10.01 12.61
N ARG A 447 -17.20 9.51 12.08
CA ARG A 447 -15.91 10.22 12.09
C ARG A 447 -15.97 11.53 11.29
N GLU A 448 -16.61 11.52 10.12
CA GLU A 448 -16.69 12.69 9.24
C GLU A 448 -17.56 13.82 9.79
N GLN A 449 -18.51 13.52 10.66
CA GLN A 449 -19.33 14.52 11.35
C GLN A 449 -18.54 15.38 12.35
N SER A 450 -17.32 14.97 12.73
CA SER A 450 -16.53 15.65 13.75
C SER A 450 -15.13 15.99 13.25
N LEU A 451 -14.82 17.29 13.12
CA LEU A 451 -13.48 17.77 12.82
C LEU A 451 -12.44 17.25 13.82
N LEU A 452 -12.82 17.10 15.07
CA LEU A 452 -11.93 16.57 16.11
C LEU A 452 -11.63 15.10 15.87
N SER A 453 -12.60 14.28 15.50
CA SER A 453 -12.41 12.86 15.19
C SER A 453 -11.51 12.68 13.96
N LYS A 454 -11.70 13.50 12.92
CA LYS A 454 -10.80 13.54 11.75
C LYS A 454 -9.37 13.89 12.13
N LEU A 455 -9.16 14.86 13.02
CA LEU A 455 -7.84 15.27 13.50
C LEU A 455 -7.16 14.17 14.31
N VAL A 456 -7.87 13.53 15.21
CA VAL A 456 -7.33 12.43 16.04
C VAL A 456 -6.92 11.24 15.16
N ALA A 457 -7.68 10.96 14.11
CA ALA A 457 -7.37 9.86 13.18
C ALA A 457 -6.01 10.03 12.47
N ILE A 458 -5.66 11.25 12.04
CA ILE A 458 -4.41 11.52 11.32
C ILE A 458 -3.24 11.92 12.23
N GLY A 459 -3.52 12.37 13.45
CA GLY A 459 -2.49 12.93 14.35
C GLY A 459 -1.85 11.96 15.33
N GLY A 460 -2.46 10.79 15.58
CA GLY A 460 -1.92 9.76 16.49
C GLY A 460 -1.61 10.21 17.93
N MET A 461 -2.04 11.40 18.35
CA MET A 461 -1.68 12.04 19.61
C MET A 461 -2.85 12.17 20.57
N GLU A 462 -2.54 12.13 21.86
CA GLU A 462 -3.50 12.40 22.91
C GLU A 462 -4.11 13.81 22.82
N ARG A 463 -5.38 13.91 23.15
CA ARG A 463 -6.16 15.14 23.16
C ARG A 463 -5.59 16.13 24.17
N GLN A 464 -4.97 17.22 23.70
CA GLN A 464 -4.50 18.30 24.55
C GLN A 464 -5.45 19.49 24.45
N GLU A 465 -6.30 19.68 25.45
CA GLU A 465 -7.08 20.91 25.60
C GLU A 465 -6.23 21.94 26.36
N SER A 466 -6.25 23.17 25.88
CA SER A 466 -5.63 24.30 26.60
C SER A 466 -6.51 25.54 26.53
N PHE A 467 -6.53 26.27 27.61
CA PHE A 467 -7.18 27.58 27.68
C PHE A 467 -6.13 28.67 27.63
N GLU A 468 -6.41 29.73 26.88
CA GLU A 468 -5.59 30.93 26.84
C GLU A 468 -6.44 32.11 27.28
N ILE A 469 -6.00 32.82 28.34
CA ILE A 469 -6.52 34.14 28.72
C ILE A 469 -5.70 35.15 27.94
N GLN A 470 -6.37 35.99 27.16
CA GLN A 470 -5.69 36.98 26.32
C GLN A 470 -6.40 38.32 26.33
N ALA A 471 -5.59 39.37 26.25
CA ALA A 471 -6.03 40.72 25.94
C ALA A 471 -5.30 41.17 24.67
N LYS A 472 -6.01 41.73 23.70
CA LYS A 472 -5.46 42.17 22.42
C LYS A 472 -5.95 43.55 22.07
N ALA A 473 -5.04 44.43 21.69
CA ALA A 473 -5.35 45.80 21.30
C ALA A 473 -4.54 46.22 20.05
N ARG A 474 -5.16 46.99 19.19
CA ARG A 474 -4.46 47.66 18.08
C ARG A 474 -3.69 48.87 18.63
N ILE A 475 -2.46 49.05 18.19
CA ILE A 475 -1.58 50.13 18.64
C ILE A 475 -1.01 50.88 17.44
N THR A 476 -0.71 52.16 17.66
CA THR A 476 -0.09 53.05 16.65
C THR A 476 1.39 53.25 16.85
N ASP A 477 1.88 52.99 18.07
CA ASP A 477 3.28 53.20 18.45
C ASP A 477 3.85 51.92 19.13
N PRO A 478 4.48 51.04 18.35
CA PRO A 478 5.08 49.81 18.87
C PRO A 478 6.20 50.04 19.88
N GLN A 479 6.91 51.16 19.75
CA GLN A 479 8.06 51.47 20.63
C GLN A 479 7.64 51.63 22.09
N LYS A 480 6.45 52.20 22.34
CA LYS A 480 5.94 52.35 23.71
C LYS A 480 5.79 51.00 24.44
N VAL A 481 5.43 49.90 23.72
CA VAL A 481 5.34 48.57 24.32
C VAL A 481 6.73 48.07 24.72
N ILE A 482 7.74 48.28 23.85
CA ILE A 482 9.11 47.88 24.10
C ILE A 482 9.68 48.66 25.31
N ASP A 483 9.44 49.98 25.36
CA ASP A 483 9.90 50.84 26.44
C ASP A 483 9.32 50.46 27.79
N VAL A 484 8.01 50.11 27.83
CA VAL A 484 7.33 49.64 29.04
C VAL A 484 7.90 48.30 29.52
N LEU A 485 8.15 47.36 28.61
CA LEU A 485 8.72 46.05 28.98
C LEU A 485 10.14 46.14 29.54
N GLN A 486 10.89 47.18 29.20
CA GLN A 486 12.23 47.41 29.71
C GLN A 486 12.26 48.12 31.10
N GLN A 487 11.09 48.56 31.60
CA GLN A 487 11.00 49.25 32.88
C GLN A 487 10.63 48.29 34.01
N TYR A 488 11.14 48.56 35.24
CA TYR A 488 10.67 47.87 36.44
C TYR A 488 9.15 48.08 36.59
N PRO A 489 8.32 47.07 36.92
CA PRO A 489 8.73 45.81 37.59
C PRO A 489 8.76 44.55 36.71
N PHE A 490 8.87 44.66 35.40
CA PHE A 490 8.89 43.49 34.50
C PHE A 490 10.28 42.84 34.46
N ASN A 491 10.30 41.51 34.54
CA ASN A 491 11.51 40.73 34.31
C ASN A 491 11.37 39.95 33.00
N ILE A 492 12.19 40.26 31.98
CA ILE A 492 12.19 39.57 30.69
C ILE A 492 12.98 38.27 30.85
N ILE A 493 12.29 37.14 30.74
CA ILE A 493 12.88 35.79 30.80
C ILE A 493 13.45 35.41 29.42
N ARG A 494 12.70 35.71 28.34
CA ARG A 494 13.09 35.36 26.98
C ARG A 494 12.49 36.36 25.99
N HIS A 495 13.24 36.63 24.92
CA HIS A 495 12.78 37.42 23.78
C HIS A 495 13.11 36.67 22.49
N VAL A 496 12.14 36.55 21.55
CA VAL A 496 12.30 35.88 20.28
C VAL A 496 11.47 36.58 19.19
N ARG A 497 11.93 36.46 17.95
CA ARG A 497 11.21 36.96 16.76
C ARG A 497 10.77 35.79 15.90
N TYR A 498 9.54 35.87 15.42
CA TYR A 498 8.95 34.89 14.46
C TYR A 498 8.40 35.62 13.25
N GLN A 499 8.58 35.00 12.06
CA GLN A 499 7.68 35.17 10.93
C GLN A 499 6.66 34.06 11.03
N GLN A 500 5.37 34.41 10.99
CA GLN A 500 4.29 33.43 11.14
C GLN A 500 3.36 33.48 9.95
N TYR A 501 3.09 32.30 9.38
CA TYR A 501 2.17 32.08 8.29
C TYR A 501 1.03 31.20 8.80
N ASP A 502 -0.16 31.78 8.94
CA ASP A 502 -1.35 31.09 9.41
C ASP A 502 -2.30 30.84 8.23
N THR A 503 -2.67 29.60 7.99
CA THR A 503 -3.80 29.25 7.13
C THR A 503 -4.96 28.77 8.01
N TYR A 504 -6.10 29.43 7.92
CA TYR A 504 -7.33 29.06 8.61
C TYR A 504 -8.29 28.37 7.65
N PHE A 505 -8.74 27.19 8.02
CA PHE A 505 -9.82 26.48 7.35
C PHE A 505 -11.14 26.73 8.11
N LEU A 506 -12.17 27.12 7.37
CA LEU A 506 -13.50 27.43 7.86
C LEU A 506 -14.50 26.41 7.30
N PHE A 507 -15.46 25.97 8.14
CA PHE A 507 -16.37 24.87 7.85
C PHE A 507 -17.84 25.30 8.08
N GLY A 508 -18.39 26.12 7.19
CA GLY A 508 -19.75 26.62 7.25
C GLY A 508 -19.88 28.07 7.73
N GLU A 509 -21.12 28.52 7.94
CA GLU A 509 -21.43 29.92 8.25
C GLU A 509 -21.10 30.33 9.70
N SER A 510 -20.97 29.35 10.63
CA SER A 510 -20.58 29.64 12.00
C SER A 510 -19.05 29.59 12.15
N GLU A 511 -18.45 30.65 12.70
CA GLU A 511 -17.02 30.67 13.04
C GLU A 511 -16.70 29.86 14.32
N ASP A 512 -17.59 28.99 14.75
CA ASP A 512 -17.49 28.27 16.03
C ASP A 512 -16.31 27.29 16.08
N TYR A 513 -15.91 26.77 14.90
CA TYR A 513 -14.73 25.91 14.79
C TYR A 513 -13.87 26.29 13.60
N ARG A 514 -12.58 26.52 13.86
CA ARG A 514 -11.59 26.87 12.84
C ARG A 514 -10.37 25.97 13.01
N LEU A 515 -9.93 25.37 11.92
CA LEU A 515 -8.65 24.67 11.90
C LEU A 515 -7.57 25.64 11.43
N ARG A 516 -6.54 25.83 12.24
CA ARG A 516 -5.39 26.67 11.88
C ARG A 516 -4.17 25.79 11.66
N ILE A 517 -3.59 25.89 10.50
CA ILE A 517 -2.27 25.38 10.16
C ILE A 517 -1.32 26.57 10.27
N ARG A 518 -0.27 26.46 11.08
CA ARG A 518 0.69 27.52 11.32
C ARG A 518 2.09 27.05 11.02
N GLU A 519 2.82 27.84 10.25
CA GLU A 519 4.26 27.81 10.13
C GLU A 519 4.85 28.95 11.00
N ASP A 520 5.76 28.59 11.92
CA ASP A 520 6.47 29.52 12.79
C ASP A 520 7.95 29.49 12.41
N ASP A 521 8.44 30.52 11.73
CA ASP A 521 9.85 30.70 11.40
C ASP A 521 10.52 31.49 12.49
N LEU A 522 11.37 30.83 13.28
CA LEU A 522 12.24 31.53 14.25
C LEU A 522 13.35 32.27 13.48
N VAL A 523 13.44 33.58 13.69
CA VAL A 523 14.32 34.45 12.91
C VAL A 523 15.36 35.08 13.86
N ASP A 524 16.64 35.06 13.45
CA ASP A 524 17.73 35.70 14.16
C ASP A 524 17.73 37.25 14.00
N ALA A 525 18.69 37.90 14.60
CA ALA A 525 18.82 39.37 14.54
C ALA A 525 19.09 39.91 13.12
N ASP A 526 19.68 39.10 12.25
CA ASP A 526 20.01 39.43 10.85
C ASP A 526 18.88 39.10 9.87
N GLY A 527 17.77 38.54 10.36
CA GLY A 527 16.62 38.16 9.57
C GLY A 527 16.72 36.78 8.91
N LYS A 528 17.68 35.94 9.31
CA LYS A 528 17.85 34.58 8.82
C LYS A 528 17.00 33.60 9.63
N VAL A 529 16.34 32.68 8.96
CA VAL A 529 15.56 31.62 9.60
C VAL A 529 16.49 30.59 10.25
N GLU A 530 16.37 30.42 11.55
CA GLU A 530 17.13 29.44 12.34
C GLU A 530 16.39 28.11 12.48
N ASN A 531 15.05 28.15 12.59
CA ASN A 531 14.22 26.96 12.80
C ASN A 531 12.81 27.22 12.29
N VAL A 532 12.22 26.22 11.66
CA VAL A 532 10.83 26.24 11.19
C VAL A 532 10.02 25.22 11.99
N ARG A 533 8.83 25.63 12.44
CA ARG A 533 7.94 24.75 13.20
C ARG A 533 6.53 24.81 12.67
N TYR A 534 5.99 23.65 12.34
CA TYR A 534 4.61 23.52 11.87
C TYR A 534 3.69 23.08 13.00
N ARG A 535 2.49 23.72 13.11
CA ARG A 535 1.50 23.42 14.14
C ARG A 535 0.10 23.39 13.59
N LEU A 536 -0.65 22.38 14.01
CA LEU A 536 -2.07 22.20 13.72
C LEU A 536 -2.88 22.52 14.99
N THR A 537 -3.90 23.37 14.88
CA THR A 537 -4.71 23.79 16.04
C THR A 537 -6.19 23.84 15.67
N LEU A 538 -7.03 23.08 16.35
CA LEU A 538 -8.49 23.25 16.30
C LEU A 538 -8.87 24.31 17.34
N LEU A 539 -9.31 25.45 16.85
CA LEU A 539 -9.76 26.57 17.66
C LEU A 539 -11.29 26.43 17.88
N GLY A 540 -11.72 26.64 19.11
CA GLY A 540 -13.13 26.82 19.45
C GLY A 540 -13.64 28.21 19.05
N PRO A 541 -14.83 28.61 19.53
CA PRO A 541 -15.37 29.93 19.33
C PRO A 541 -14.35 31.04 19.68
N ALA A 542 -14.39 32.13 18.93
CA ALA A 542 -13.43 33.24 19.15
C ALA A 542 -13.52 33.79 20.58
N LYS A 543 -14.68 33.65 21.20
CA LYS A 543 -14.96 34.05 22.58
C LYS A 543 -15.72 32.93 23.29
N GLU A 544 -15.07 32.18 24.18
CA GLU A 544 -15.81 31.31 25.11
C GLU A 544 -16.39 32.13 26.28
N LYS A 545 -15.63 33.12 26.75
CA LYS A 545 -16.06 34.04 27.80
C LYS A 545 -15.34 35.38 27.66
N GLU A 546 -16.07 36.47 27.88
CA GLU A 546 -15.51 37.81 27.94
C GLU A 546 -15.55 38.29 29.39
N PHE A 547 -14.42 38.78 29.90
CA PHE A 547 -14.28 39.38 31.20
C PHE A 547 -14.29 40.91 31.09
N SER A 548 -14.40 41.62 32.20
CA SER A 548 -14.29 43.09 32.21
C SER A 548 -12.93 43.53 31.63
N GLY A 549 -12.94 44.57 30.79
CA GLY A 549 -11.72 45.13 30.22
C GLY A 549 -11.22 44.46 28.93
N SER A 550 -12.09 43.82 28.17
CA SER A 550 -11.79 43.17 26.91
C SER A 550 -10.80 41.99 27.02
N ILE A 551 -10.77 41.34 28.16
CA ILE A 551 -10.04 40.12 28.40
C ILE A 551 -10.87 38.96 27.89
N LEU A 552 -10.33 38.15 27.00
CA LEU A 552 -11.02 36.99 26.35
C LEU A 552 -10.43 35.69 26.86
N LEU A 553 -11.32 34.73 27.13
CA LEU A 553 -10.95 33.33 27.26
C LEU A 553 -11.11 32.66 25.90
N SER A 554 -10.07 32.08 25.37
CA SER A 554 -10.10 31.24 24.17
C SER A 554 -9.72 29.81 24.51
N ARG A 555 -10.25 28.86 23.75
CA ARG A 555 -10.01 27.43 23.94
C ARG A 555 -9.42 26.83 22.69
N SER A 556 -8.28 26.15 22.82
CA SER A 556 -7.75 25.24 21.81
C SER A 556 -8.19 23.83 22.19
N ARG A 557 -8.99 23.20 21.33
CA ARG A 557 -9.52 21.84 21.56
C ARG A 557 -8.56 20.75 21.13
N TYR A 558 -7.62 21.09 20.24
CA TYR A 558 -6.59 20.18 19.74
C TYR A 558 -5.36 21.01 19.35
N LEU A 559 -4.20 20.55 19.76
CA LEU A 559 -2.91 21.14 19.39
C LEU A 559 -1.91 20.03 19.15
N ALA A 560 -1.33 19.98 17.96
CA ALA A 560 -0.32 18.99 17.58
C ALA A 560 0.72 19.62 16.63
N PRO A 561 1.89 18.99 16.45
CA PRO A 561 2.74 19.24 15.28
C PRO A 561 1.92 18.99 14.00
N SER A 562 2.27 19.70 12.92
CA SER A 562 1.66 19.51 11.60
C SER A 562 2.62 18.71 10.71
N PRO A 563 2.53 17.37 10.67
CA PRO A 563 3.50 16.54 9.95
C PRO A 563 3.23 16.44 8.46
N HIS A 564 2.06 16.92 7.99
CA HIS A 564 1.62 16.78 6.61
C HIS A 564 1.65 18.13 5.88
N THR A 565 1.64 18.09 4.55
CA THR A 565 1.61 19.30 3.72
C THR A 565 0.26 20.02 3.82
N LEU A 566 0.23 21.33 3.56
CA LEU A 566 -1.00 22.11 3.52
C LEU A 566 -2.00 21.54 2.49
N ARG A 567 -1.50 21.01 1.38
CA ARG A 567 -2.30 20.35 0.35
C ARG A 567 -3.01 19.11 0.89
N PHE A 568 -2.34 18.27 1.68
CA PHE A 568 -2.96 17.14 2.36
C PHE A 568 -4.16 17.59 3.21
N TYR A 569 -3.98 18.62 4.02
CA TYR A 569 -5.05 19.12 4.88
C TYR A 569 -6.23 19.70 4.10
N ARG A 570 -5.99 20.38 2.97
CA ARG A 570 -7.04 20.87 2.07
C ARG A 570 -7.90 19.73 1.53
N GLU A 571 -7.28 18.69 1.01
CA GLU A 571 -7.97 17.55 0.41
C GLU A 571 -8.68 16.69 1.47
N TYR A 572 -8.10 16.55 2.66
CA TYR A 572 -8.69 15.73 3.73
C TYR A 572 -9.84 16.42 4.46
N PHE A 573 -9.71 17.71 4.76
CA PHE A 573 -10.73 18.45 5.51
C PHE A 573 -11.79 19.12 4.64
N VAL A 574 -11.50 19.42 3.40
CA VAL A 574 -12.40 20.06 2.42
C VAL A 574 -13.04 21.33 3.00
N PRO A 575 -12.26 22.38 3.32
CA PRO A 575 -12.81 23.61 3.90
C PRO A 575 -13.71 24.33 2.92
N VAL A 576 -14.73 25.03 3.43
CA VAL A 576 -15.60 25.90 2.64
C VAL A 576 -14.90 27.21 2.26
N GLU A 577 -14.05 27.72 3.15
CA GLU A 577 -13.29 28.94 2.97
C GLU A 577 -11.90 28.81 3.60
N GLU A 578 -10.89 29.42 2.98
CA GLU A 578 -9.54 29.55 3.52
C GLU A 578 -9.20 31.03 3.73
N ARG A 579 -8.54 31.31 4.85
CA ARG A 579 -8.02 32.64 5.15
C ARG A 579 -6.56 32.54 5.51
N GLU A 580 -5.72 33.29 4.81
CA GLU A 580 -4.29 33.35 5.07
C GLU A 580 -3.95 34.62 5.86
N VAL A 581 -3.07 34.50 6.82
CA VAL A 581 -2.61 35.62 7.66
C VAL A 581 -1.10 35.52 7.84
N GLU A 582 -0.41 36.52 7.30
CA GLU A 582 1.03 36.67 7.48
C GLU A 582 1.32 37.76 8.52
N LYS A 583 2.24 37.48 9.46
CA LYS A 583 2.59 38.44 10.47
C LYS A 583 4.03 38.28 10.98
N ASP A 584 4.67 39.41 11.25
CA ASP A 584 5.88 39.48 12.07
C ASP A 584 5.49 39.55 13.55
N ARG A 585 6.08 38.70 14.37
CA ARG A 585 5.83 38.63 15.81
C ARG A 585 7.12 38.78 16.60
N LEU A 586 7.17 39.83 17.45
CA LEU A 586 8.10 39.89 18.55
C LEU A 586 7.42 39.32 19.80
N ARG A 587 8.04 38.36 20.45
CA ARG A 587 7.49 37.70 21.63
C ARG A 587 8.45 37.83 22.81
N TRP A 588 7.92 38.32 23.91
CA TRP A 588 8.57 38.32 25.22
C TRP A 588 7.85 37.35 26.15
N GLN A 589 8.61 36.52 26.84
CA GLN A 589 8.18 35.84 28.06
C GLN A 589 8.62 36.70 29.22
N VAL A 590 7.68 37.14 30.02
CA VAL A 590 7.91 38.08 31.12
C VAL A 590 7.32 37.54 32.42
N SER A 591 7.93 37.90 33.54
CA SER A 591 7.40 37.67 34.87
C SER A 591 7.08 39.01 35.53
N PHE A 592 5.93 39.06 36.19
CA PHE A 592 5.46 40.19 36.98
C PHE A 592 4.73 39.68 38.22
N SER A 593 5.17 40.08 39.43
CA SER A 593 4.59 39.62 40.69
C SER A 593 4.42 38.11 40.78
N ASP A 594 5.46 37.35 40.39
CA ASP A 594 5.50 35.88 40.36
C ASP A 594 4.56 35.21 39.36
N VAL A 595 3.93 35.98 38.46
CA VAL A 595 3.11 35.45 37.36
C VAL A 595 3.86 35.55 36.04
N GLU A 596 3.97 34.43 35.34
CA GLU A 596 4.54 34.40 33.99
C GLU A 596 3.48 34.52 32.91
N PHE A 597 3.76 35.34 31.90
CA PHE A 597 2.93 35.52 30.75
C PHE A 597 3.72 35.90 29.51
N TYR A 598 3.06 35.89 28.37
CA TYR A 598 3.64 36.26 27.09
C TYR A 598 3.09 37.61 26.63
N VAL A 599 3.97 38.50 26.21
CA VAL A 599 3.62 39.71 25.47
C VAL A 599 4.06 39.50 24.01
N ASN A 600 3.11 39.58 23.08
CA ASN A 600 3.37 39.53 21.66
C ASN A 600 3.10 40.91 21.05
N LEU A 601 4.01 41.34 20.20
CA LEU A 601 3.83 42.50 19.33
C LEU A 601 3.77 41.99 17.90
N ASP A 602 2.56 42.02 17.32
CA ASP A 602 2.25 41.47 16.01
C ASP A 602 2.05 42.57 14.99
N ARG A 603 2.85 42.58 13.93
CA ARG A 603 2.57 43.34 12.72
C ARG A 603 1.94 42.41 11.69
N LEU A 604 0.67 42.66 11.32
CA LEU A 604 -0.02 41.94 10.28
C LEU A 604 0.33 42.52 8.92
N ASN A 605 0.95 41.70 8.07
CA ASN A 605 1.47 42.12 6.76
C ASN A 605 0.46 41.77 5.65
N SER A 606 -0.21 40.59 5.78
CA SER A 606 -1.24 40.17 4.86
C SER A 606 -2.40 39.52 5.66
N PRO A 607 -3.62 40.12 5.64
CA PRO A 607 -3.92 41.47 5.20
C PRO A 607 -3.23 42.53 6.08
N ASP A 608 -2.87 43.69 5.52
CA ASP A 608 -2.26 44.79 6.30
C ASP A 608 -3.31 45.44 7.21
N LEU A 609 -3.34 44.99 8.45
CA LEU A 609 -4.22 45.49 9.52
C LEU A 609 -3.49 46.32 10.56
N GLY A 610 -2.19 46.53 10.36
CA GLY A 610 -1.35 47.29 11.27
C GLY A 610 -0.78 46.46 12.43
N THR A 611 -0.45 47.13 13.53
CA THR A 611 0.27 46.52 14.68
C THR A 611 -0.68 46.30 15.86
N PHE A 612 -0.51 45.16 16.51
CA PHE A 612 -1.30 44.75 17.69
C PHE A 612 -0.38 44.33 18.81
N VAL A 613 -0.75 44.64 20.03
CA VAL A 613 -0.18 44.04 21.24
C VAL A 613 -1.17 42.96 21.75
N GLU A 614 -0.64 41.80 22.09
CA GLU A 614 -1.37 40.71 22.70
C GLU A 614 -0.65 40.28 23.97
N VAL A 615 -1.36 40.32 25.10
CA VAL A 615 -0.87 39.78 26.37
C VAL A 615 -1.64 38.53 26.66
N LYS A 616 -0.93 37.43 26.93
CA LYS A 616 -1.57 36.14 27.14
C LYS A 616 -0.87 35.24 28.13
N SER A 617 -1.67 34.46 28.85
CA SER A 617 -1.22 33.39 29.72
C SER A 617 -1.98 32.11 29.40
N ARG A 618 -1.34 30.97 29.61
CA ARG A 618 -1.99 29.66 29.52
C ARG A 618 -2.51 29.28 30.91
N THR A 619 -3.69 28.72 30.91
CA THR A 619 -4.28 28.10 32.09
C THR A 619 -4.82 26.69 31.72
N TRP A 620 -4.87 25.82 32.71
CA TRP A 620 -5.31 24.44 32.52
C TRP A 620 -6.79 24.26 32.86
N SER A 621 -7.44 25.26 33.45
CA SER A 621 -8.85 25.19 33.78
C SER A 621 -9.55 26.55 33.59
N GLN A 622 -10.91 26.50 33.47
CA GLN A 622 -11.74 27.72 33.46
C GLN A 622 -11.83 28.41 34.84
N ARG A 623 -11.28 27.79 35.88
CA ARG A 623 -11.36 28.25 37.26
C ARG A 623 -10.07 28.96 37.71
N ASP A 624 -8.97 28.75 37.01
CA ASP A 624 -7.70 29.45 37.27
C ASP A 624 -7.70 30.85 36.61
#